data_fab7b0d5723ed1f729c57dbdd798a519
#
_entry.id   fab7b0d5723ed1f729c57dbdd798a519
#
_cell.length_a   1.000
_cell.length_b   1.000
_cell.length_c   1.000
_cell.angle_alpha   90.00
_cell.angle_beta   90.00
_cell.angle_gamma   90.00
#
_symmetry.space_group_name_H-M   'P 1'
#
loop_
_entity.id
_entity.type
_entity.pdbx_description
1 polymer ?
#
loop_
_entity_poly.entity_id
_entity_poly.type
_entity_poly.pdbx_seq_one_letter_code
_entity_poly.pdbx_strand_id
1 'polypeptide(L)'
;MAEKLVLVGVIPEAIVIGPNDQVAWVSDAGTLKVEFDPKRCPFSSNVFQAPTGMRLLSGTPKPGSHPGSYKYRLAINDSVITTGEVILRGS
;
A
#
# COMPACT_ATOMS: atom_id res chain seq x y z
N MET A 1 -0.03 -14.53 9.11
CA MET A 1 0.02 -13.34 8.21
C MET A 1 -0.66 -12.18 8.90
N ALA A 2 0.03 -11.06 9.04
CA ALA A 2 -0.52 -9.87 9.68
C ALA A 2 -0.97 -8.86 8.63
N GLU A 3 -1.93 -8.02 8.97
CA GLU A 3 -2.47 -6.99 8.11
C GLU A 3 -2.30 -5.63 8.78
N LYS A 4 -1.66 -4.69 8.07
CA LYS A 4 -1.53 -3.31 8.52
C LYS A 4 -2.60 -2.48 7.85
N LEU A 5 -3.57 -2.00 8.63
CA LEU A 5 -4.69 -1.23 8.12
C LEU A 5 -4.33 0.25 8.01
N VAL A 6 -4.55 0.83 6.83
CA VAL A 6 -4.35 2.26 6.59
C VAL A 6 -5.72 2.89 6.29
N LEU A 7 -6.14 3.80 7.16
CA LEU A 7 -7.34 4.60 6.94
C LEU A 7 -6.93 5.83 6.12
N VAL A 8 -7.51 5.97 4.94
CA VAL A 8 -7.24 7.13 4.08
C VAL A 8 -7.82 8.39 4.73
N GLY A 9 -7.00 9.41 4.88
CA GLY A 9 -7.31 10.61 5.68
C GLY A 9 -6.46 10.71 6.93
N VAL A 10 -5.99 9.57 7.46
CA VAL A 10 -5.04 9.50 8.56
C VAL A 10 -3.92 8.54 8.11
N ILE A 11 -3.09 9.01 7.19
CA ILE A 11 -2.05 8.17 6.58
C ILE A 11 -0.78 8.30 7.42
N PRO A 12 -0.25 7.17 7.94
CA PRO A 12 1.02 7.23 8.66
C PRO A 12 2.15 7.60 7.71
N GLU A 13 3.17 8.24 8.26
CA GLU A 13 4.36 8.63 7.50
C GLU A 13 5.01 7.42 6.83
N ALA A 14 5.02 6.29 7.54
CA ALA A 14 5.53 5.04 7.02
C ALA A 14 4.75 3.87 7.61
N ILE A 15 4.56 2.82 6.80
CA ILE A 15 3.94 1.57 7.22
C ILE A 15 5.03 0.51 7.23
N VAL A 16 5.33 -0.06 8.39
CA VAL A 16 6.38 -1.08 8.52
C VAL A 16 5.75 -2.47 8.47
N ILE A 17 6.21 -3.30 7.55
CA ILE A 17 5.73 -4.67 7.41
C ILE A 17 6.88 -5.66 7.35
N GLY A 18 6.61 -6.90 7.76
CA GLY A 18 7.53 -8.02 7.57
C GLY A 18 7.22 -8.78 6.28
N PRO A 19 8.02 -9.79 5.94
CA PRO A 19 7.86 -10.53 4.67
C PRO A 19 6.58 -11.37 4.59
N ASN A 20 5.90 -11.60 5.71
CA ASN A 20 4.64 -12.36 5.76
C ASN A 20 3.44 -11.47 6.04
N ASP A 21 3.63 -10.16 6.06
CA ASP A 21 2.56 -9.19 6.32
C ASP A 21 2.02 -8.63 5.01
N GLN A 22 0.85 -8.01 5.07
CA GLN A 22 0.29 -7.27 3.96
C GLN A 22 -0.27 -5.94 4.46
N VAL A 23 -0.52 -5.03 3.53
CA VAL A 23 -1.14 -3.74 3.81
C VAL A 23 -2.57 -3.75 3.30
N ALA A 24 -3.49 -3.17 4.07
CA ALA A 24 -4.86 -2.94 3.65
C ALA A 24 -5.15 -1.44 3.73
N TRP A 25 -5.66 -0.88 2.64
CA TRP A 25 -6.11 0.51 2.60
C TRP A 25 -7.62 0.55 2.49
N VAL A 26 -8.25 1.53 3.11
CA VAL A 26 -9.70 1.73 3.01
C VAL A 26 -10.00 3.24 2.97
N SER A 27 -10.99 3.61 2.17
CA SER A 27 -11.45 5.01 2.07
C SER A 27 -12.96 5.07 1.96
N ASP A 28 -13.58 6.01 2.68
CA ASP A 28 -15.00 6.31 2.56
C ASP A 28 -15.24 7.51 1.63
N ALA A 29 -14.17 8.13 1.12
CA ALA A 29 -14.26 9.37 0.35
C ALA A 29 -14.44 9.18 -1.16
N GLY A 30 -14.24 7.95 -1.67
CA GLY A 30 -14.37 7.67 -3.09
C GLY A 30 -13.58 6.44 -3.50
N THR A 31 -13.47 6.21 -4.80
CA THR A 31 -12.69 5.09 -5.35
C THR A 31 -11.22 5.29 -5.03
N LEU A 32 -10.64 4.29 -4.39
CA LEU A 32 -9.26 4.32 -3.93
C LEU A 32 -8.33 3.69 -4.95
N LYS A 33 -7.21 4.36 -5.21
CA LYS A 33 -6.14 3.83 -6.05
C LYS A 33 -4.81 4.03 -5.34
N VAL A 34 -4.02 2.95 -5.27
CA VAL A 34 -2.66 2.98 -4.72
C VAL A 34 -1.71 2.53 -5.82
N GLU A 35 -0.69 3.34 -6.10
CA GLU A 35 0.23 3.08 -7.20
C GLU A 35 1.68 3.19 -6.74
N PHE A 36 2.42 2.10 -6.90
CA PHE A 36 3.87 2.07 -6.67
C PHE A 36 4.60 2.26 -8.00
N ASP A 37 5.87 2.68 -7.94
CA ASP A 37 6.75 2.67 -9.10
C ASP A 37 6.92 1.21 -9.57
N PRO A 38 6.62 0.89 -10.83
CA PRO A 38 6.73 -0.49 -11.31
C PRO A 38 8.14 -1.05 -11.22
N LYS A 39 9.16 -0.20 -11.15
CA LYS A 39 10.56 -0.62 -10.99
C LYS A 39 10.97 -0.81 -9.54
N ARG A 40 10.13 -0.35 -8.59
CA ARG A 40 10.44 -0.41 -7.17
C ARG A 40 9.17 -0.67 -6.38
N CYS A 41 8.72 -1.92 -6.43
CA CYS A 41 7.51 -2.37 -5.74
C CYS A 41 7.76 -3.74 -5.10
N PRO A 42 7.44 -3.91 -3.80
CA PRO A 42 7.66 -5.20 -3.14
C PRO A 42 6.55 -6.21 -3.42
N PHE A 43 5.44 -5.76 -4.00
CA PHE A 43 4.27 -6.62 -4.23
C PHE A 43 4.21 -7.11 -5.67
N SER A 44 3.40 -8.14 -5.91
CA SER A 44 3.25 -8.72 -7.24
C SER A 44 2.53 -7.80 -8.23
N SER A 45 1.78 -6.81 -7.72
CA SER A 45 1.16 -5.77 -8.54
C SER A 45 1.63 -4.41 -8.03
N ASN A 46 1.81 -3.44 -8.93
CA ASN A 46 2.20 -2.08 -8.56
C ASN A 46 1.02 -1.11 -8.53
N VAL A 47 -0.15 -1.54 -8.98
CA VAL A 47 -1.37 -0.73 -8.97
C VAL A 47 -2.50 -1.51 -8.31
N PHE A 48 -3.18 -0.88 -7.37
CA PHE A 48 -4.31 -1.44 -6.65
C PHE A 48 -5.46 -0.46 -6.68
N GLN A 49 -6.69 -0.97 -6.88
CA GLN A 49 -7.90 -0.14 -6.88
C GLN A 49 -9.01 -0.84 -6.11
N ALA A 50 -9.82 -0.07 -5.42
CA ALA A 50 -11.00 -0.56 -4.72
C ALA A 50 -12.11 0.49 -4.71
N PRO A 51 -13.39 0.08 -4.80
CA PRO A 51 -14.51 0.98 -4.60
C PRO A 51 -14.53 1.57 -3.20
N THR A 52 -15.31 2.63 -3.03
CA THR A 52 -15.52 3.27 -1.73
C THR A 52 -15.96 2.26 -0.68
N GLY A 53 -15.33 2.32 0.49
CA GLY A 53 -15.67 1.48 1.63
C GLY A 53 -15.13 0.05 1.59
N MET A 54 -14.50 -0.37 0.50
CA MET A 54 -13.90 -1.69 0.40
C MET A 54 -12.42 -1.65 0.75
N ARG A 55 -11.93 -2.71 1.39
CA ARG A 55 -10.51 -2.87 1.67
C ARG A 55 -9.75 -3.19 0.39
N LEU A 56 -8.65 -2.49 0.21
CA LEU A 56 -7.72 -2.73 -0.88
C LEU A 56 -6.50 -3.45 -0.31
N LEU A 57 -6.33 -4.71 -0.65
CA LEU A 57 -5.26 -5.54 -0.09
C LEU A 57 -4.06 -5.59 -1.02
N SER A 58 -2.87 -5.39 -0.46
CA SER A 58 -1.63 -5.47 -1.23
C SER A 58 -1.20 -6.91 -1.53
N GLY A 59 -1.64 -7.85 -0.71
CA GLY A 59 -1.04 -9.18 -0.65
C GLY A 59 0.32 -9.13 0.06
N THR A 60 0.92 -10.29 0.27
CA THR A 60 2.25 -10.36 0.88
C THR A 60 3.34 -9.94 -0.11
N PRO A 61 4.50 -9.45 0.37
CA PRO A 61 5.61 -9.12 -0.53
C PRO A 61 6.05 -10.32 -1.38
N LYS A 62 6.54 -10.05 -2.57
CA LYS A 62 7.09 -11.10 -3.45
C LYS A 62 8.28 -11.76 -2.79
N PRO A 63 8.46 -13.08 -2.95
CA PRO A 63 9.68 -13.76 -2.51
C PRO A 63 10.91 -13.08 -3.11
N GLY A 64 11.93 -12.85 -2.31
CA GLY A 64 13.16 -12.20 -2.76
C GLY A 64 13.12 -10.68 -2.83
N SER A 65 12.02 -10.05 -2.39
CA SER A 65 11.98 -8.58 -2.30
C SER A 65 13.02 -8.09 -1.30
N HIS A 66 13.77 -7.06 -1.70
CA HIS A 66 14.79 -6.48 -0.82
C HIS A 66 14.15 -5.67 0.30
N PRO A 67 14.66 -5.76 1.53
CA PRO A 67 14.25 -4.86 2.60
C PRO A 67 14.54 -3.41 2.22
N GLY A 68 13.69 -2.50 2.65
CA GLY A 68 13.86 -1.08 2.37
C GLY A 68 12.55 -0.35 2.25
N SER A 69 12.64 0.87 1.76
CA SER A 69 11.53 1.79 1.64
C SER A 69 10.97 1.78 0.21
N TYR A 70 9.63 1.69 0.12
CA TYR A 70 8.92 1.68 -1.15
C TYR A 70 7.83 2.73 -1.10
N LYS A 71 7.94 3.75 -1.96
CA LYS A 71 6.99 4.86 -1.98
C LYS A 71 5.83 4.57 -2.92
N TYR A 72 4.64 5.08 -2.57
CA TYR A 72 3.46 4.96 -3.42
C TYR A 72 2.69 6.27 -3.46
N ARG A 73 1.88 6.42 -4.51
CA ARG A 73 0.91 7.52 -4.63
C ARG A 73 -0.48 6.98 -4.30
N LEU A 74 -1.24 7.78 -3.59
CA LEU A 74 -2.59 7.45 -3.20
C LEU A 74 -3.55 8.46 -3.82
N ALA A 75 -4.56 7.96 -4.55
CA ALA A 75 -5.53 8.79 -5.24
C ALA A 75 -6.94 8.41 -4.83
N ILE A 76 -7.81 9.41 -4.74
CA ILE A 76 -9.25 9.26 -4.55
C ILE A 76 -9.93 9.84 -5.78
N ASN A 77 -10.79 9.06 -6.44
CA ASN A 77 -11.50 9.46 -7.66
C ASN A 77 -10.53 10.05 -8.70
N ASP A 78 -9.39 9.37 -8.92
CA ASP A 78 -8.35 9.74 -9.88
C ASP A 78 -7.57 11.02 -9.57
N SER A 79 -7.77 11.61 -8.38
CA SER A 79 -7.00 12.78 -7.95
C SER A 79 -6.00 12.35 -6.90
N VAL A 80 -4.70 12.54 -7.18
CA VAL A 80 -3.65 12.22 -6.21
C VAL A 80 -3.77 13.17 -5.02
N ILE A 81 -3.99 12.60 -3.83
CA ILE A 81 -4.17 13.36 -2.61
C ILE A 81 -2.93 13.38 -1.74
N THR A 82 -2.11 12.33 -1.83
CA THR A 82 -0.91 12.23 -1.00
C THR A 82 0.00 11.10 -1.51
N THR A 83 1.16 11.00 -0.87
CA THR A 83 2.08 9.89 -1.04
C THR A 83 2.29 9.20 0.30
N GLY A 84 2.60 7.91 0.26
CA GLY A 84 2.92 7.15 1.46
C GLY A 84 4.16 6.31 1.22
N GLU A 85 4.54 5.55 2.25
CA GLU A 85 5.74 4.73 2.20
C GLU A 85 5.50 3.42 2.92
N VAL A 86 5.91 2.32 2.30
CA VAL A 86 5.95 1.01 2.93
C VAL A 86 7.41 0.67 3.18
N ILE A 87 7.73 0.33 4.43
CA ILE A 87 9.07 -0.13 4.80
C ILE A 87 8.98 -1.65 4.99
N LEU A 88 9.67 -2.38 4.11
CA LEU A 88 9.77 -3.83 4.20
C LEU A 88 10.97 -4.18 5.06
N ARG A 89 10.71 -4.87 6.16
CA ARG A 89 11.77 -5.37 7.04
C ARG A 89 12.32 -6.69 6.53
N GLY A 90 13.57 -6.95 6.83
CA GLY A 90 14.14 -8.28 6.66
C GLY A 90 13.50 -9.27 7.63
N SER A 91 13.58 -10.54 7.30
CA SER A 91 13.08 -11.63 8.16
C SER A 91 13.87 -11.74 9.46
#